data_4c617a6ecc4ce5e3d00f1e8f509c4f84
#
_entry.id   4c617a6ecc4ce5e3d00f1e8f509c4f84
#
_cell.length_a   1.000
_cell.length_b   1.000
_cell.length_c   1.000
_cell.angle_alpha   90.00
_cell.angle_beta   90.00
_cell.angle_gamma   90.00
#
_symmetry.space_group_name_H-M   'P 1'
#
loop_
_entity.id
_entity.type
_entity.pdbx_description
1 polymer ?
#
loop_
_entity_poly.entity_id
_entity_poly.type
_entity_poly.pdbx_seq_one_letter_code
_entity_poly.pdbx_strand_id
1 'polypeptide(L)'
;MEKDIDIKSFFDEVDKRTGEVVSLTPNANNTVQPVALMRLGVFVPTLKSLKNSKKNTLSTTDATEELTRLSLAKAEGFDKVEIIGPRLDMDNDFKTWVGIIHSFAKHKVIGDKVQLSFVEFVKLCGIPSSRSSKKLRERISPSLKRIAGTVISFTSQTKEYTTHLVQSAYYDTAKDIVILQADPRLFELYQFDRKVLLQLKAINALKRRESAQALYTYIESLPKNPAPISIARLRARLNLKSPVFSQNQTVRRAMEQLKEIGYLDYTELQRGRSVYFNVHYRRPKLKAPRSDSDAYEQPEHTNDSVDSSLIEKVKLLEKLGIDLKDLEALLNLRKT
;
A
#
# COMPACT_ATOMS: atom_id res chain seq x y z
N MET A 1 -5.92 35.01 -0.10
CA MET A 1 -6.80 34.02 -0.76
C MET A 1 -6.09 32.67 -0.62
N GLU A 2 -6.48 31.86 0.36
CA GLU A 2 -6.06 30.46 0.42
C GLU A 2 -6.64 29.75 -0.80
N LYS A 3 -5.77 29.18 -1.62
CA LYS A 3 -6.19 28.32 -2.73
C LYS A 3 -6.82 27.06 -2.13
N ASP A 4 -8.10 26.82 -2.40
CA ASP A 4 -8.72 25.53 -2.10
C ASP A 4 -7.89 24.44 -2.75
N ILE A 5 -7.32 23.58 -1.94
CA ILE A 5 -6.50 22.46 -2.41
C ILE A 5 -7.45 21.35 -2.86
N ASP A 6 -7.49 21.08 -4.16
CA ASP A 6 -8.22 19.93 -4.67
C ASP A 6 -7.44 18.63 -4.37
N ILE A 7 -7.69 18.07 -3.19
CA ILE A 7 -7.03 16.82 -2.75
C ILE A 7 -7.31 15.64 -3.70
N LYS A 8 -8.39 15.66 -4.45
CA LYS A 8 -8.71 14.58 -5.40
C LYS A 8 -7.75 14.54 -6.58
N SER A 9 -7.29 15.70 -7.03
CA SER A 9 -6.30 15.77 -8.11
C SER A 9 -4.96 15.14 -7.76
N PHE A 10 -4.64 14.98 -6.46
CA PHE A 10 -3.42 14.30 -6.04
C PHE A 10 -3.40 12.81 -6.34
N PHE A 11 -4.54 12.19 -6.57
CA PHE A 11 -4.63 10.78 -6.97
C PHE A 11 -4.53 10.57 -8.48
N ASP A 12 -4.51 11.64 -9.27
CA ASP A 12 -4.36 11.57 -10.72
C ASP A 12 -2.90 11.30 -11.11
N GLU A 13 -2.67 10.44 -12.08
CA GLU A 13 -1.36 10.15 -12.66
C GLU A 13 -1.43 10.39 -14.17
N VAL A 14 -0.46 11.09 -14.72
CA VAL A 14 -0.35 11.30 -16.16
C VAL A 14 0.45 10.14 -16.76
N ASP A 15 -0.17 9.36 -17.67
CA ASP A 15 0.58 8.37 -18.45
C ASP A 15 1.56 9.11 -19.37
N LYS A 16 2.85 8.93 -19.13
CA LYS A 16 3.92 9.60 -19.86
C LYS A 16 3.98 9.26 -21.36
N ARG A 17 3.30 8.18 -21.80
CA ARG A 17 3.29 7.76 -23.20
C ARG A 17 2.12 8.34 -23.97
N THR A 18 0.94 8.41 -23.34
CA THR A 18 -0.29 8.85 -23.98
C THR A 18 -0.66 10.29 -23.63
N GLY A 19 -0.11 10.83 -22.52
CA GLY A 19 -0.52 12.13 -21.97
C GLY A 19 -1.89 12.08 -21.28
N GLU A 20 -2.52 10.91 -21.19
CA GLU A 20 -3.84 10.75 -20.56
C GLU A 20 -3.72 10.84 -19.04
N VAL A 21 -4.67 11.53 -18.42
CA VAL A 21 -4.81 11.58 -16.97
C VAL A 21 -5.58 10.35 -16.50
N VAL A 22 -4.91 9.50 -15.71
CA VAL A 22 -5.51 8.33 -15.08
C VAL A 22 -5.75 8.62 -13.60
N SER A 23 -7.01 8.63 -13.20
CA SER A 23 -7.35 8.80 -11.78
C SER A 23 -7.17 7.47 -11.03
N LEU A 24 -6.19 7.44 -10.11
CA LEU A 24 -5.93 6.30 -9.23
C LEU A 24 -6.79 6.40 -7.97
N THR A 25 -8.10 6.25 -8.10
CA THR A 25 -9.00 6.41 -6.95
C THR A 25 -8.87 5.24 -5.96
N PRO A 26 -8.55 5.50 -4.68
CA PRO A 26 -8.57 4.48 -3.64
C PRO A 26 -9.97 3.88 -3.47
N ASN A 27 -10.05 2.57 -3.24
CA ASN A 27 -11.32 1.86 -3.07
C ASN A 27 -11.19 0.72 -2.03
N ALA A 28 -12.24 -0.06 -1.81
CA ALA A 28 -12.26 -1.14 -0.82
C ALA A 28 -11.15 -2.21 -1.06
N ASN A 29 -10.62 -2.33 -2.28
CA ASN A 29 -9.64 -3.35 -2.65
C ASN A 29 -8.20 -2.82 -2.72
N ASN A 30 -8.02 -1.50 -2.81
CA ASN A 30 -6.71 -0.90 -3.00
C ASN A 30 -6.58 0.45 -2.29
N THR A 31 -5.33 0.86 -2.06
CA THR A 31 -4.98 2.21 -1.61
C THR A 31 -3.85 2.77 -2.48
N VAL A 32 -3.86 4.07 -2.68
CA VAL A 32 -2.84 4.79 -3.46
C VAL A 32 -1.89 5.48 -2.49
N GLN A 33 -0.60 5.25 -2.66
CA GLN A 33 0.43 5.78 -1.76
C GLN A 33 1.56 6.43 -2.55
N PRO A 34 2.22 7.50 -2.03
CA PRO A 34 3.45 7.99 -2.62
C PRO A 34 4.54 6.92 -2.52
N VAL A 35 5.29 6.73 -3.58
CA VAL A 35 6.42 5.80 -3.61
C VAL A 35 7.44 6.14 -2.51
N ALA A 36 7.66 7.43 -2.26
CA ALA A 36 8.56 7.92 -1.20
C ALA A 36 8.20 7.32 0.17
N LEU A 37 6.95 7.44 0.62
CA LEU A 37 6.53 6.93 1.94
C LEU A 37 6.73 5.41 2.06
N MET A 38 6.50 4.66 0.98
CA MET A 38 6.66 3.22 0.99
C MET A 38 8.13 2.80 1.01
N ARG A 39 9.03 3.57 0.38
CA ARG A 39 10.47 3.30 0.37
C ARG A 39 11.17 3.75 1.65
N LEU A 40 10.82 4.91 2.18
CA LEU A 40 11.46 5.47 3.37
C LEU A 40 11.23 4.65 4.66
N GLY A 41 10.27 3.74 4.66
CA GLY A 41 10.06 2.88 5.83
C GLY A 41 9.31 3.56 6.96
N VAL A 42 8.38 4.44 6.63
CA VAL A 42 7.51 5.11 7.61
C VAL A 42 6.72 4.11 8.45
N PHE A 43 6.18 3.08 7.80
CA PHE A 43 5.47 1.98 8.47
C PHE A 43 6.33 0.73 8.51
N VAL A 44 6.59 0.20 9.70
CA VAL A 44 7.56 -0.88 9.96
C VAL A 44 6.96 -1.93 10.91
N PRO A 45 7.53 -3.14 11.00
CA PRO A 45 7.03 -4.15 11.93
C PRO A 45 7.11 -3.69 13.39
N THR A 46 6.16 -4.10 14.22
CA THR A 46 6.21 -3.91 15.67
C THR A 46 7.40 -4.65 16.27
N LEU A 47 8.16 -3.99 17.15
CA LEU A 47 9.21 -4.64 17.90
C LEU A 47 8.63 -5.36 19.12
N LYS A 48 8.90 -6.66 19.25
CA LYS A 48 8.42 -7.47 20.39
C LYS A 48 8.86 -6.95 21.75
N SER A 49 10.07 -6.36 21.81
CA SER A 49 10.63 -5.76 23.03
C SER A 49 9.95 -4.45 23.44
N LEU A 50 9.17 -3.83 22.57
CA LEU A 50 8.48 -2.56 22.85
C LEU A 50 7.00 -2.78 23.23
N LYS A 51 6.64 -3.97 23.71
CA LYS A 51 5.28 -4.21 24.20
C LYS A 51 4.98 -3.25 25.37
N ASN A 52 3.98 -2.41 25.15
CA ASN A 52 3.16 -1.63 26.07
C ASN A 52 3.66 -0.27 26.57
N SER A 53 4.93 0.00 26.88
CA SER A 53 5.31 1.31 27.46
C SER A 53 6.09 2.24 26.54
N LYS A 54 6.75 1.71 25.51
CA LYS A 54 7.67 2.47 24.63
C LYS A 54 7.19 2.71 23.20
N LYS A 55 5.94 2.37 22.86
CA LYS A 55 5.40 2.62 21.51
C LYS A 55 5.32 4.11 21.15
N ASN A 56 5.17 4.96 22.15
CA ASN A 56 5.07 6.42 21.98
C ASN A 56 6.41 7.13 22.15
N THR A 57 7.52 6.42 22.30
CA THR A 57 8.83 7.04 22.41
C THR A 57 9.20 7.67 21.07
N LEU A 58 9.51 8.95 21.10
CA LEU A 58 10.01 9.67 19.94
C LEU A 58 11.37 9.09 19.53
N SER A 59 11.55 8.88 18.26
CA SER A 59 12.80 8.41 17.68
C SER A 59 13.03 9.10 16.35
N THR A 60 14.29 9.30 16.00
CA THR A 60 14.71 9.73 14.68
C THR A 60 15.22 8.51 13.91
N THR A 61 14.71 8.31 12.71
CA THR A 61 15.15 7.26 11.81
C THR A 61 15.72 7.91 10.56
N ASP A 62 17.00 7.72 10.32
CA ASP A 62 17.67 8.12 9.09
C ASP A 62 17.26 7.18 7.95
N ALA A 63 16.70 7.72 6.88
CA ALA A 63 16.28 7.00 5.68
C ALA A 63 17.00 7.50 4.41
N THR A 64 18.09 8.22 4.56
CA THR A 64 18.86 8.89 3.50
C THR A 64 19.33 7.91 2.41
N GLU A 65 19.67 6.65 2.75
CA GLU A 65 20.07 5.64 1.75
C GLU A 65 19.01 5.43 0.65
N GLU A 66 17.72 5.49 1.02
CA GLU A 66 16.62 5.36 0.04
C GLU A 66 16.34 6.68 -0.68
N LEU A 67 16.64 7.82 -0.08
CA LEU A 67 16.40 9.16 -0.65
C LEU A 67 17.07 9.31 -2.02
N THR A 68 18.32 8.88 -2.15
CA THR A 68 19.10 9.00 -3.40
C THR A 68 18.45 8.29 -4.61
N ARG A 69 17.49 7.42 -4.34
CA ARG A 69 16.75 6.62 -5.35
C ARG A 69 15.34 7.15 -5.62
N LEU A 70 14.93 8.20 -4.92
CA LEU A 70 13.64 8.86 -5.11
C LEU A 70 13.72 9.96 -6.15
N SER A 71 12.67 10.11 -6.94
CA SER A 71 12.57 11.17 -7.95
C SER A 71 12.55 12.55 -7.31
N LEU A 72 11.89 12.68 -6.15
CA LEU A 72 11.84 13.91 -5.36
C LEU A 72 13.23 14.41 -4.97
N ALA A 73 14.11 13.54 -4.47
CA ALA A 73 15.46 13.92 -4.09
C ALA A 73 16.26 14.48 -5.26
N LYS A 74 16.11 13.86 -6.44
CA LYS A 74 16.79 14.29 -7.66
C LYS A 74 16.25 15.62 -8.19
N ALA A 75 14.94 15.85 -8.08
CA ALA A 75 14.31 17.06 -8.56
C ALA A 75 14.59 18.27 -7.65
N GLU A 76 14.57 18.06 -6.32
CA GLU A 76 14.67 19.13 -5.33
C GLU A 76 16.07 19.28 -4.71
N GLY A 77 16.97 18.33 -4.97
CA GLY A 77 18.35 18.38 -4.49
C GLY A 77 18.49 18.10 -2.99
N PHE A 78 17.58 17.34 -2.39
CA PHE A 78 17.71 16.89 -1.02
C PHE A 78 18.76 15.78 -0.90
N ASP A 79 19.61 15.86 0.11
CA ASP A 79 20.70 14.91 0.39
C ASP A 79 20.50 14.11 1.67
N LYS A 80 19.54 14.51 2.53
CA LYS A 80 19.19 13.84 3.78
C LYS A 80 17.69 13.75 3.97
N VAL A 81 17.22 12.62 4.54
CA VAL A 81 15.82 12.48 5.00
C VAL A 81 15.76 11.76 6.34
N GLU A 82 14.98 12.33 7.24
CA GLU A 82 14.74 11.79 8.57
C GLU A 82 13.24 11.64 8.85
N ILE A 83 12.88 10.53 9.50
CA ILE A 83 11.54 10.31 10.02
C ILE A 83 11.63 10.52 11.54
N ILE A 84 10.94 11.54 12.02
CA ILE A 84 10.95 11.97 13.42
C ILE A 84 9.57 11.68 14.01
N GLY A 85 9.53 10.90 15.08
CA GLY A 85 8.27 10.62 15.74
C GLY A 85 8.19 9.22 16.35
N PRO A 86 6.99 8.80 16.77
CA PRO A 86 6.77 7.46 17.26
C PRO A 86 6.88 6.43 16.13
N ARG A 87 7.32 5.22 16.47
CA ARG A 87 7.36 4.11 15.51
C ARG A 87 5.95 3.73 15.07
N LEU A 88 5.66 3.79 13.77
CA LEU A 88 4.39 3.39 13.18
C LEU A 88 4.42 1.93 12.76
N ASP A 89 3.42 1.16 13.20
CA ASP A 89 3.31 -0.27 12.91
C ASP A 89 2.45 -0.58 11.67
N MET A 90 2.66 -1.77 11.10
CA MET A 90 1.88 -2.23 9.93
C MET A 90 0.49 -2.73 10.30
N ASP A 91 0.26 -3.20 11.52
CA ASP A 91 -1.02 -3.84 11.88
C ASP A 91 -2.12 -2.82 12.21
N ASN A 92 -1.78 -1.74 12.91
CA ASN A 92 -2.73 -0.71 13.31
C ASN A 92 -2.52 0.61 12.58
N ASP A 93 -1.28 1.12 12.59
CA ASP A 93 -1.01 2.47 12.11
C ASP A 93 -1.11 2.56 10.58
N PHE A 94 -0.62 1.56 9.85
CA PHE A 94 -0.77 1.55 8.40
C PHE A 94 -2.25 1.43 7.97
N LYS A 95 -3.08 0.62 8.67
CA LYS A 95 -4.51 0.53 8.39
C LYS A 95 -5.24 1.84 8.70
N THR A 96 -4.88 2.48 9.81
CA THR A 96 -5.42 3.80 10.16
C THR A 96 -5.02 4.84 9.12
N TRP A 97 -3.79 4.80 8.63
CA TRP A 97 -3.28 5.64 7.54
C TRP A 97 -4.06 5.41 6.23
N VAL A 98 -4.32 4.16 5.86
CA VAL A 98 -5.19 3.83 4.71
C VAL A 98 -6.57 4.48 4.89
N GLY A 99 -7.16 4.39 6.08
CA GLY A 99 -8.43 5.05 6.40
C GLY A 99 -8.38 6.55 6.23
N ILE A 100 -7.29 7.20 6.64
CA ILE A 100 -7.08 8.65 6.47
C ILE A 100 -7.06 9.01 4.96
N ILE A 101 -6.25 8.32 4.17
CA ILE A 101 -6.16 8.58 2.71
C ILE A 101 -7.50 8.35 2.02
N HIS A 102 -8.21 7.26 2.37
CA HIS A 102 -9.53 6.98 1.82
C HIS A 102 -10.57 8.01 2.24
N SER A 103 -10.44 8.61 3.44
CA SER A 103 -11.33 9.67 3.91
C SER A 103 -11.20 10.90 3.02
N PHE A 104 -9.97 11.34 2.72
CA PHE A 104 -9.73 12.48 1.83
C PHE A 104 -10.14 12.21 0.38
N ALA A 105 -9.99 10.98 -0.10
CA ALA A 105 -10.39 10.62 -1.46
C ALA A 105 -11.91 10.54 -1.66
N LYS A 106 -12.64 10.09 -0.62
CA LYS A 106 -14.07 9.77 -0.74
C LYS A 106 -14.98 10.91 -0.31
N HIS A 107 -14.63 11.63 0.74
CA HIS A 107 -15.49 12.66 1.33
C HIS A 107 -15.23 14.04 0.73
N LYS A 108 -16.22 14.94 0.92
CA LYS A 108 -16.04 16.35 0.61
C LYS A 108 -15.03 16.94 1.58
N VAL A 109 -13.98 17.52 1.05
CA VAL A 109 -12.99 18.26 1.82
C VAL A 109 -13.43 19.71 1.86
N ILE A 110 -13.49 20.29 3.06
CA ILE A 110 -13.83 21.70 3.28
C ILE A 110 -12.56 22.38 3.77
N GLY A 111 -11.98 23.22 2.92
CA GLY A 111 -10.63 23.70 3.10
C GLY A 111 -9.64 22.51 3.03
N ASP A 112 -8.99 22.20 4.14
CA ASP A 112 -8.06 21.09 4.32
C ASP A 112 -8.61 19.98 5.25
N LYS A 113 -9.91 20.03 5.62
CA LYS A 113 -10.52 19.14 6.63
C LYS A 113 -11.58 18.22 6.05
N VAL A 114 -11.63 17.02 6.60
CA VAL A 114 -12.71 16.06 6.39
C VAL A 114 -13.30 15.63 7.74
N GLN A 115 -14.62 15.54 7.82
CA GLN A 115 -15.35 15.08 8.99
C GLN A 115 -16.23 13.89 8.62
N LEU A 116 -16.17 12.84 9.43
CA LEU A 116 -16.97 11.63 9.24
C LEU A 116 -17.26 10.94 10.58
N SER A 117 -18.22 10.00 10.58
CA SER A 117 -18.47 9.17 11.76
C SER A 117 -17.31 8.18 11.99
N PHE A 118 -17.09 7.79 13.25
CA PHE A 118 -16.09 6.77 13.58
C PHE A 118 -16.37 5.45 12.87
N VAL A 119 -17.62 5.04 12.76
CA VAL A 119 -18.01 3.80 12.07
C VAL A 119 -17.60 3.83 10.60
N GLU A 120 -17.81 4.96 9.95
CA GLU A 120 -17.40 5.14 8.56
C GLU A 120 -15.89 5.17 8.41
N PHE A 121 -15.18 5.88 9.27
CA PHE A 121 -13.72 5.88 9.31
C PHE A 121 -13.14 4.46 9.45
N VAL A 122 -13.70 3.66 10.35
CA VAL A 122 -13.28 2.26 10.55
C VAL A 122 -13.47 1.41 9.29
N LYS A 123 -14.58 1.60 8.57
CA LYS A 123 -14.79 0.94 7.26
C LYS A 123 -13.72 1.32 6.25
N LEU A 124 -13.33 2.60 6.22
CA LEU A 124 -12.27 3.10 5.34
C LEU A 124 -10.88 2.55 5.73
N CYS A 125 -10.67 2.20 7.00
CA CYS A 125 -9.48 1.47 7.45
C CYS A 125 -9.45 -0.02 7.00
N GLY A 126 -10.46 -0.49 6.28
CA GLY A 126 -10.61 -1.90 5.90
C GLY A 126 -10.98 -2.82 7.06
N ILE A 127 -11.59 -2.28 8.12
CA ILE A 127 -12.02 -3.04 9.31
C ILE A 127 -13.54 -3.23 9.23
N PRO A 128 -14.07 -4.46 9.33
CA PRO A 128 -15.51 -4.70 9.30
C PRO A 128 -16.26 -3.92 10.40
N SER A 129 -17.39 -3.29 10.05
CA SER A 129 -18.20 -2.47 10.98
C SER A 129 -18.75 -3.26 12.17
N SER A 130 -18.99 -4.57 12.02
CA SER A 130 -19.38 -5.47 13.11
C SER A 130 -18.36 -5.54 14.26
N ARG A 131 -17.13 -5.06 14.02
CA ARG A 131 -16.05 -4.99 15.02
C ARG A 131 -15.90 -3.61 15.66
N SER A 132 -16.84 -2.68 15.45
CA SER A 132 -16.83 -1.35 16.08
C SER A 132 -17.09 -1.44 17.58
N SER A 133 -16.10 -1.93 18.33
CA SER A 133 -16.12 -2.12 19.77
C SER A 133 -15.31 -1.04 20.50
N LYS A 134 -15.52 -0.91 21.83
CA LYS A 134 -14.69 -0.05 22.70
C LYS A 134 -13.18 -0.34 22.48
N LYS A 135 -12.80 -1.63 22.41
CA LYS A 135 -11.40 -2.04 22.14
C LYS A 135 -10.85 -1.50 20.81
N LEU A 136 -11.70 -1.37 19.78
CA LEU A 136 -11.26 -0.81 18.51
C LEU A 136 -11.00 0.70 18.63
N ARG A 137 -11.86 1.42 19.36
CA ARG A 137 -11.64 2.85 19.65
C ARG A 137 -10.34 3.07 20.40
N GLU A 138 -10.06 2.22 21.41
CA GLU A 138 -8.81 2.23 22.18
C GLU A 138 -7.56 1.91 21.32
N ARG A 139 -7.71 1.32 20.15
CA ARG A 139 -6.61 1.06 19.19
C ARG A 139 -6.45 2.19 18.17
N ILE A 140 -7.54 2.71 17.63
CA ILE A 140 -7.52 3.71 16.56
C ILE A 140 -7.10 5.09 17.11
N SER A 141 -7.61 5.51 18.27
CA SER A 141 -7.27 6.82 18.84
C SER A 141 -5.77 7.00 19.10
N PRO A 142 -5.05 6.06 19.74
CA PRO A 142 -3.59 6.16 19.85
C PRO A 142 -2.86 6.08 18.50
N SER A 143 -3.41 5.37 17.52
CA SER A 143 -2.86 5.30 16.17
C SER A 143 -2.93 6.66 15.46
N LEU A 144 -4.08 7.33 15.53
CA LEU A 144 -4.23 8.70 15.02
C LEU A 144 -3.23 9.66 15.66
N LYS A 145 -3.03 9.57 16.99
CA LYS A 145 -2.04 10.40 17.70
C LYS A 145 -0.62 10.15 17.23
N ARG A 146 -0.23 8.87 17.01
CA ARG A 146 1.11 8.55 16.50
C ARG A 146 1.31 9.06 15.08
N ILE A 147 0.33 8.89 14.21
CA ILE A 147 0.40 9.36 12.81
C ILE A 147 0.51 10.89 12.77
N ALA A 148 -0.31 11.62 13.54
CA ALA A 148 -0.23 13.07 13.63
C ALA A 148 1.08 13.57 14.26
N GLY A 149 1.69 12.77 15.16
CA GLY A 149 2.99 13.07 15.76
C GLY A 149 4.20 12.64 14.93
N THR A 150 4.00 12.18 13.70
CA THR A 150 5.11 11.76 12.81
C THR A 150 5.40 12.83 11.78
N VAL A 151 6.68 13.22 11.72
CA VAL A 151 7.22 14.24 10.86
C VAL A 151 8.25 13.61 9.91
N ILE A 152 8.27 14.06 8.67
CA ILE A 152 9.31 13.72 7.69
C ILE A 152 10.05 15.00 7.35
N SER A 153 11.36 15.03 7.58
CA SER A 153 12.23 16.15 7.26
C SER A 153 13.17 15.77 6.13
N PHE A 154 13.18 16.58 5.08
CA PHE A 154 14.09 16.50 3.95
C PHE A 154 15.05 17.69 4.04
N THR A 155 16.33 17.45 3.99
CA THR A 155 17.36 18.49 4.15
C THR A 155 18.33 18.46 2.99
N SER A 156 18.79 19.63 2.59
CA SER A 156 19.92 19.85 1.69
C SER A 156 20.84 20.91 2.31
N GLN A 157 21.94 21.24 1.65
CA GLN A 157 22.84 22.29 2.12
C GLN A 157 22.17 23.66 2.29
N THR A 158 21.09 23.94 1.53
CA THR A 158 20.47 25.27 1.46
C THR A 158 18.98 25.26 1.79
N LYS A 159 18.35 24.09 1.90
CA LYS A 159 16.91 23.96 2.08
C LYS A 159 16.58 22.91 3.14
N GLU A 160 15.55 23.17 3.90
CA GLU A 160 14.91 22.18 4.77
C GLU A 160 13.40 22.18 4.48
N TYR A 161 12.84 21.00 4.32
CA TYR A 161 11.42 20.78 4.06
C TYR A 161 10.88 19.78 5.06
N THR A 162 9.94 20.20 5.87
CA THR A 162 9.34 19.39 6.92
C THR A 162 7.84 19.27 6.71
N THR A 163 7.31 18.05 6.78
CA THR A 163 5.88 17.75 6.62
C THR A 163 5.40 16.75 7.66
N HIS A 164 4.16 16.89 8.10
CA HIS A 164 3.46 15.90 8.92
C HIS A 164 2.74 14.87 8.03
N LEU A 165 2.54 13.64 8.51
CA LEU A 165 1.66 12.70 7.83
C LEU A 165 0.20 13.19 7.85
N VAL A 166 -0.21 13.80 8.94
CA VAL A 166 -1.51 14.47 9.12
C VAL A 166 -1.26 15.70 9.97
N GLN A 167 -1.75 16.85 9.56
CA GLN A 167 -1.58 18.09 10.31
C GLN A 167 -2.28 18.01 11.67
N SER A 168 -3.52 17.52 11.70
CA SER A 168 -4.23 17.22 12.94
C SER A 168 -5.23 16.09 12.76
N ALA A 169 -5.47 15.35 13.85
CA ALA A 169 -6.53 14.35 13.94
C ALA A 169 -7.28 14.55 15.25
N TYR A 170 -8.56 14.83 15.15
CA TYR A 170 -9.45 15.00 16.30
C TYR A 170 -10.47 13.88 16.33
N TYR A 171 -10.68 13.30 17.50
CA TYR A 171 -11.69 12.29 17.74
C TYR A 171 -12.57 12.69 18.93
N ASP A 172 -13.85 12.96 18.69
CA ASP A 172 -14.85 13.19 19.69
C ASP A 172 -15.56 11.89 20.05
N THR A 173 -15.29 11.38 21.25
CA THR A 173 -15.87 10.12 21.73
C THR A 173 -17.33 10.24 22.10
N ALA A 174 -17.81 11.43 22.44
CA ALA A 174 -19.22 11.68 22.82
C ALA A 174 -20.11 11.75 21.57
N LYS A 175 -19.63 12.44 20.53
CA LYS A 175 -20.34 12.57 19.25
C LYS A 175 -20.00 11.45 18.25
N ASP A 176 -19.01 10.61 18.56
CA ASP A 176 -18.48 9.55 17.69
C ASP A 176 -18.02 10.05 16.30
N ILE A 177 -17.37 11.21 16.30
CA ILE A 177 -16.92 11.94 15.09
C ILE A 177 -15.40 11.93 15.02
N VAL A 178 -14.86 11.71 13.82
CA VAL A 178 -13.45 11.88 13.48
C VAL A 178 -13.32 13.09 12.56
N ILE A 179 -12.42 14.01 12.89
CA ILE A 179 -12.05 15.14 12.04
C ILE A 179 -10.56 14.99 11.72
N LEU A 180 -10.22 15.01 10.44
CA LEU A 180 -8.85 14.92 9.95
C LEU A 180 -8.52 16.18 9.17
N GLN A 181 -7.35 16.74 9.41
CA GLN A 181 -6.82 17.88 8.69
C GLN A 181 -5.58 17.43 7.91
N ALA A 182 -5.61 17.61 6.60
CA ALA A 182 -4.49 17.29 5.73
C ALA A 182 -3.31 18.24 5.96
N ASP A 183 -2.09 17.73 5.85
CA ASP A 183 -0.93 18.58 5.64
C ASP A 183 -0.78 18.82 4.12
N PRO A 184 -0.95 20.06 3.62
CA PRO A 184 -0.83 20.37 2.20
C PRO A 184 0.53 19.93 1.63
N ARG A 185 1.60 20.05 2.41
CA ARG A 185 2.95 19.70 2.01
C ARG A 185 3.13 18.20 1.81
N LEU A 186 2.43 17.37 2.59
CA LEU A 186 2.42 15.93 2.34
C LEU A 186 1.77 15.59 1.01
N PHE A 187 0.67 16.28 0.68
CA PHE A 187 -0.02 16.05 -0.60
C PHE A 187 0.82 16.49 -1.80
N GLU A 188 1.74 17.45 -1.64
CA GLU A 188 2.74 17.75 -2.67
C GLU A 188 3.60 16.51 -3.01
N LEU A 189 3.90 15.63 -2.05
CA LEU A 189 4.57 14.35 -2.36
C LEU A 189 3.78 13.48 -3.34
N TYR A 190 2.44 13.54 -3.31
CA TYR A 190 1.61 12.84 -4.29
C TYR A 190 1.69 13.46 -5.69
N GLN A 191 2.00 14.75 -5.81
CA GLN A 191 2.17 15.43 -7.12
C GLN A 191 3.56 15.19 -7.69
N PHE A 192 4.60 15.34 -6.87
CA PHE A 192 6.00 15.29 -7.32
C PHE A 192 6.57 13.87 -7.37
N ASP A 193 6.02 12.94 -6.60
CA ASP A 193 6.49 11.56 -6.57
C ASP A 193 5.54 10.65 -7.37
N ARG A 194 6.11 9.51 -7.77
CA ARG A 194 5.31 8.44 -8.39
C ARG A 194 4.37 7.83 -7.34
N LYS A 195 3.22 7.37 -7.80
CA LYS A 195 2.23 6.70 -6.97
C LYS A 195 2.33 5.19 -7.11
N VAL A 196 2.01 4.48 -6.04
CA VAL A 196 1.92 3.03 -6.04
C VAL A 196 0.52 2.61 -5.58
N LEU A 197 -0.08 1.72 -6.34
CA LEU A 197 -1.36 1.12 -6.02
C LEU A 197 -1.13 -0.16 -5.22
N LEU A 198 -1.42 -0.12 -3.92
CA LEU A 198 -1.27 -1.26 -3.02
C LEU A 198 -2.59 -2.03 -2.91
N GLN A 199 -2.55 -3.34 -3.08
CA GLN A 199 -3.71 -4.20 -2.91
C GLN A 199 -3.94 -4.53 -1.44
N LEU A 200 -5.06 -4.09 -0.88
CA LEU A 200 -5.44 -4.36 0.51
C LEU A 200 -5.64 -5.86 0.76
N LYS A 201 -6.01 -6.62 -0.26
CA LYS A 201 -6.11 -8.08 -0.22
C LYS A 201 -4.77 -8.75 0.11
N ALA A 202 -3.66 -8.26 -0.46
CA ALA A 202 -2.32 -8.76 -0.14
C ALA A 202 -1.96 -8.49 1.33
N ILE A 203 -2.23 -7.27 1.80
CA ILE A 203 -1.98 -6.89 3.19
C ILE A 203 -2.83 -7.72 4.16
N ASN A 204 -4.08 -8.01 3.79
CA ASN A 204 -4.98 -8.84 4.60
C ASN A 204 -4.57 -10.31 4.59
N ALA A 205 -4.09 -10.87 3.47
CA ALA A 205 -3.55 -12.22 3.39
C ALA A 205 -2.31 -12.39 4.29
N LEU A 206 -1.53 -11.32 4.48
CA LEU A 206 -0.37 -11.27 5.37
C LEU A 206 -0.73 -10.83 6.80
N LYS A 207 -1.98 -11.02 7.25
CA LYS A 207 -2.40 -10.67 8.60
C LYS A 207 -1.46 -11.26 9.66
N ARG A 208 -1.04 -10.45 10.64
CA ARG A 208 -0.06 -10.78 11.69
C ARG A 208 1.36 -11.10 11.19
N ARG A 209 1.67 -10.85 9.92
CA ARG A 209 2.99 -11.03 9.30
C ARG A 209 3.56 -9.67 8.90
N GLU A 210 3.73 -8.77 9.89
CA GLU A 210 4.05 -7.35 9.66
C GLU A 210 5.33 -7.13 8.84
N SER A 211 6.37 -7.97 9.02
CA SER A 211 7.59 -7.87 8.21
C SER A 211 7.31 -8.14 6.73
N ALA A 212 6.46 -9.12 6.42
CA ALA A 212 6.06 -9.39 5.05
C ALA A 212 5.15 -8.28 4.49
N GLN A 213 4.24 -7.72 5.29
CA GLN A 213 3.44 -6.56 4.88
C GLN A 213 4.32 -5.35 4.55
N ALA A 214 5.32 -5.05 5.39
CA ALA A 214 6.25 -3.95 5.15
C ALA A 214 7.12 -4.18 3.91
N LEU A 215 7.59 -5.41 3.67
CA LEU A 215 8.31 -5.74 2.44
C LEU A 215 7.41 -5.73 1.20
N TYR A 216 6.14 -6.12 1.33
CA TYR A 216 5.16 -5.99 0.24
C TYR A 216 5.04 -4.52 -0.22
N THR A 217 4.79 -3.58 0.70
CA THR A 217 4.65 -2.16 0.35
C THR A 217 5.93 -1.60 -0.27
N TYR A 218 7.08 -2.02 0.23
CA TYR A 218 8.38 -1.63 -0.30
C TYR A 218 8.64 -2.18 -1.70
N ILE A 219 8.48 -3.48 -1.90
CA ILE A 219 8.75 -4.14 -3.20
C ILE A 219 7.78 -3.63 -4.26
N GLU A 220 6.51 -3.38 -3.92
CA GLU A 220 5.53 -2.82 -4.85
C GLU A 220 5.91 -1.39 -5.29
N SER A 221 6.56 -0.62 -4.43
CA SER A 221 7.05 0.73 -4.75
C SER A 221 8.30 0.76 -5.65
N LEU A 222 8.96 -0.39 -5.85
CA LEU A 222 10.12 -0.49 -6.75
C LEU A 222 9.70 -0.53 -8.22
N PRO A 223 10.61 -0.27 -9.18
CA PRO A 223 10.35 -0.45 -10.61
C PRO A 223 9.80 -1.85 -10.92
N LYS A 224 9.12 -2.00 -12.06
CA LYS A 224 8.51 -3.29 -12.46
C LYS A 224 9.53 -4.44 -12.47
N ASN A 225 10.74 -4.17 -12.96
CA ASN A 225 11.87 -5.11 -12.95
C ASN A 225 12.97 -4.52 -12.06
N PRO A 226 12.92 -4.73 -10.73
CA PRO A 226 13.93 -4.16 -9.84
C PRO A 226 15.26 -4.91 -10.01
N ALA A 227 16.37 -4.18 -9.89
CA ALA A 227 17.66 -4.81 -9.71
C ALA A 227 17.67 -5.68 -8.44
N PRO A 228 18.50 -6.73 -8.35
CA PRO A 228 18.59 -7.58 -7.17
C PRO A 228 18.76 -6.76 -5.89
N ILE A 229 17.92 -7.04 -4.90
CA ILE A 229 17.81 -6.26 -3.66
C ILE A 229 18.68 -6.91 -2.60
N SER A 230 19.64 -6.16 -2.03
CA SER A 230 20.48 -6.72 -0.96
C SER A 230 19.69 -7.00 0.31
N ILE A 231 20.05 -8.07 1.03
CA ILE A 231 19.45 -8.39 2.34
C ILE A 231 19.66 -7.25 3.36
N ALA A 232 20.78 -6.52 3.25
CA ALA A 232 21.06 -5.34 4.09
C ALA A 232 20.02 -4.25 3.87
N ARG A 233 19.65 -3.98 2.62
CA ARG A 233 18.62 -2.99 2.27
C ARG A 233 17.24 -3.40 2.78
N LEU A 234 16.86 -4.68 2.69
CA LEU A 234 15.60 -5.17 3.23
C LEU A 234 15.57 -5.10 4.76
N ARG A 235 16.72 -5.35 5.44
CA ARG A 235 16.83 -5.15 6.90
C ARG A 235 16.65 -3.69 7.29
N ALA A 236 17.31 -2.78 6.60
CA ALA A 236 17.19 -1.34 6.82
C ALA A 236 15.72 -0.90 6.68
N ARG A 237 15.04 -1.38 5.61
CA ARG A 237 13.61 -1.10 5.41
C ARG A 237 12.71 -1.57 6.57
N LEU A 238 13.04 -2.68 7.21
CA LEU A 238 12.28 -3.19 8.35
C LEU A 238 12.64 -2.51 9.67
N ASN A 239 13.74 -1.77 9.73
CA ASN A 239 14.23 -1.08 10.92
C ASN A 239 14.18 -1.97 12.17
N LEU A 240 14.70 -3.22 12.05
CA LEU A 240 14.76 -4.18 13.16
C LEU A 240 15.91 -3.84 14.10
N LYS A 241 15.76 -4.16 15.40
CA LYS A 241 16.77 -3.87 16.45
C LYS A 241 17.45 -5.13 17.00
N SER A 242 17.10 -6.31 16.47
CA SER A 242 17.73 -7.58 16.85
C SER A 242 19.13 -7.74 16.23
N PRO A 243 19.94 -8.74 16.64
CA PRO A 243 21.21 -9.05 15.98
C PRO A 243 21.03 -9.34 14.48
N VAL A 244 22.05 -9.03 13.67
CA VAL A 244 22.04 -9.13 12.20
C VAL A 244 21.58 -10.51 11.71
N PHE A 245 22.03 -11.58 12.35
CA PHE A 245 21.63 -12.94 12.02
C PHE A 245 20.10 -13.13 12.12
N SER A 246 19.49 -12.71 13.23
CA SER A 246 18.03 -12.78 13.44
C SER A 246 17.27 -11.87 12.48
N GLN A 247 17.84 -10.70 12.13
CA GLN A 247 17.26 -9.83 11.11
C GLN A 247 17.24 -10.52 9.74
N ASN A 248 18.35 -11.18 9.36
CA ASN A 248 18.42 -11.93 8.10
C ASN A 248 17.38 -13.05 8.03
N GLN A 249 17.20 -13.80 9.13
CA GLN A 249 16.14 -14.81 9.20
C GLN A 249 14.74 -14.20 9.05
N THR A 250 14.50 -13.05 9.68
CA THR A 250 13.23 -12.32 9.57
C THR A 250 12.97 -11.89 8.13
N VAL A 251 13.98 -11.37 7.42
CA VAL A 251 13.87 -10.99 6.01
C VAL A 251 13.54 -12.21 5.14
N ARG A 252 14.30 -13.31 5.26
CA ARG A 252 14.04 -14.54 4.50
C ARG A 252 12.64 -15.08 4.73
N ARG A 253 12.23 -15.15 6.00
CA ARG A 253 10.86 -15.57 6.34
C ARG A 253 9.79 -14.67 5.73
N ALA A 254 10.01 -13.36 5.73
CA ALA A 254 9.08 -12.42 5.14
C ALA A 254 9.01 -12.57 3.62
N MET A 255 10.14 -12.80 2.93
CA MET A 255 10.18 -13.06 1.49
C MET A 255 9.46 -14.37 1.13
N GLU A 256 9.66 -15.43 1.93
CA GLU A 256 8.94 -16.69 1.74
C GLU A 256 7.44 -16.54 1.93
N GLN A 257 6.99 -15.78 2.94
CA GLN A 257 5.59 -15.48 3.16
C GLN A 257 4.95 -14.70 1.98
N LEU A 258 5.71 -13.84 1.30
CA LEU A 258 5.25 -13.17 0.08
C LEU A 258 5.12 -14.14 -1.10
N LYS A 259 6.00 -15.14 -1.18
CA LYS A 259 5.93 -16.22 -2.16
C LYS A 259 4.74 -17.15 -1.88
N GLU A 260 4.52 -17.55 -0.62
CA GLU A 260 3.41 -18.41 -0.19
C GLU A 260 2.03 -17.85 -0.60
N ILE A 261 1.82 -16.53 -0.47
CA ILE A 261 0.57 -15.88 -0.92
C ILE A 261 0.50 -15.71 -2.45
N GLY A 262 1.51 -16.16 -3.16
CA GLY A 262 1.59 -16.07 -4.63
C GLY A 262 1.82 -14.64 -5.15
N TYR A 263 2.30 -13.72 -4.32
CA TYR A 263 2.54 -12.33 -4.72
C TYR A 263 3.79 -12.21 -5.60
N LEU A 264 4.89 -12.85 -5.23
CA LEU A 264 6.13 -12.80 -5.99
C LEU A 264 6.81 -14.17 -6.10
N ASP A 265 7.74 -14.26 -7.04
CA ASP A 265 8.76 -15.30 -7.07
C ASP A 265 10.15 -14.68 -7.13
N TYR A 266 11.13 -15.32 -6.50
CA TYR A 266 12.49 -14.82 -6.38
C TYR A 266 13.53 -15.94 -6.29
N THR A 267 14.77 -15.59 -6.57
CA THR A 267 15.95 -16.41 -6.25
C THR A 267 16.87 -15.64 -5.32
N GLU A 268 17.47 -16.35 -4.36
CA GLU A 268 18.53 -15.80 -3.51
C GLU A 268 19.88 -15.97 -4.21
N LEU A 269 20.61 -14.87 -4.39
CA LEU A 269 21.90 -14.82 -5.06
C LEU A 269 22.99 -14.43 -4.07
N GLN A 270 24.07 -15.19 -4.03
CA GLN A 270 25.27 -14.82 -3.26
C GLN A 270 26.23 -14.05 -4.18
N ARG A 271 26.65 -12.85 -3.76
CA ARG A 271 27.69 -12.05 -4.44
C ARG A 271 28.74 -11.64 -3.40
N GLY A 272 29.86 -12.34 -3.39
CA GLY A 272 30.86 -12.20 -2.35
C GLY A 272 30.27 -12.53 -0.97
N ARG A 273 30.40 -11.61 0.00
CA ARG A 273 29.82 -11.74 1.36
C ARG A 273 28.37 -11.30 1.46
N SER A 274 27.79 -10.78 0.40
CA SER A 274 26.45 -10.19 0.41
C SER A 274 25.43 -11.08 -0.28
N VAL A 275 24.24 -11.15 0.33
CA VAL A 275 23.09 -11.88 -0.20
C VAL A 275 22.13 -10.90 -0.85
N TYR A 276 21.60 -11.27 -2.03
CA TYR A 276 20.65 -10.51 -2.80
C TYR A 276 19.43 -11.34 -3.14
N PHE A 277 18.27 -10.70 -3.20
CA PHE A 277 17.02 -11.28 -3.70
C PHE A 277 16.75 -10.75 -5.10
N ASN A 278 16.76 -11.64 -6.08
CA ASN A 278 16.38 -11.32 -7.44
C ASN A 278 14.91 -11.66 -7.63
N VAL A 279 14.06 -10.63 -7.72
CA VAL A 279 12.61 -10.79 -7.90
C VAL A 279 12.32 -10.95 -9.39
N HIS A 280 11.89 -12.14 -9.79
CA HIS A 280 11.61 -12.46 -11.20
C HIS A 280 10.23 -12.03 -11.62
N TYR A 281 9.27 -12.11 -10.69
CA TYR A 281 7.87 -11.94 -11.00
C TYR A 281 7.11 -11.34 -9.81
N ARG A 282 6.19 -10.44 -10.10
CA ARG A 282 5.21 -9.90 -9.14
C ARG A 282 3.82 -9.99 -9.74
N ARG A 283 2.87 -10.56 -9.01
CA ARG A 283 1.48 -10.65 -9.48
C ARG A 283 0.71 -9.39 -9.10
N PRO A 284 0.19 -8.63 -10.06
CA PRO A 284 -0.62 -7.46 -9.76
C PRO A 284 -1.97 -7.82 -9.11
N LYS A 285 -2.47 -9.05 -9.33
CA LYS A 285 -3.72 -9.55 -8.76
C LYS A 285 -3.48 -10.89 -8.08
N LEU A 286 -3.65 -10.93 -6.76
CA LEU A 286 -3.59 -12.18 -5.99
C LEU A 286 -4.83 -13.04 -6.27
N LYS A 287 -4.65 -14.36 -6.36
CA LYS A 287 -5.77 -15.30 -6.26
C LYS A 287 -6.38 -15.18 -4.85
N ALA A 288 -7.71 -15.37 -4.73
CA ALA A 288 -8.34 -15.48 -3.42
C ALA A 288 -7.64 -16.61 -2.63
N PRO A 289 -7.34 -16.45 -1.33
CA PRO A 289 -6.94 -17.57 -0.52
C PRO A 289 -8.05 -18.62 -0.61
N ARG A 290 -7.68 -19.89 -0.82
CA ARG A 290 -8.63 -20.99 -0.67
C ARG A 290 -9.12 -20.94 0.77
N SER A 291 -10.43 -20.97 0.98
CA SER A 291 -10.99 -21.14 2.32
C SER A 291 -10.63 -22.55 2.79
N ASP A 292 -10.29 -22.72 4.06
CA ASP A 292 -9.99 -24.04 4.66
C ASP A 292 -11.17 -25.04 4.59
N SER A 293 -12.34 -24.59 4.09
CA SER A 293 -13.51 -25.41 3.81
C SER A 293 -13.37 -26.30 2.56
N ASP A 294 -12.40 -26.02 1.67
CA ASP A 294 -12.22 -26.74 0.39
C ASP A 294 -11.23 -27.92 0.49
N ALA A 295 -10.83 -28.31 1.71
CA ALA A 295 -9.83 -29.37 1.93
C ALA A 295 -10.36 -30.81 1.75
N TYR A 296 -11.62 -30.99 1.35
CA TYR A 296 -12.24 -32.31 1.18
C TYR A 296 -12.92 -32.49 -0.19
N GLU A 297 -12.37 -31.96 -1.27
CA GLU A 297 -12.82 -32.36 -2.59
C GLU A 297 -11.69 -33.01 -3.39
N GLN A 298 -12.01 -34.20 -3.89
CA GLN A 298 -11.16 -35.13 -4.65
C GLN A 298 -10.66 -34.50 -5.95
N PRO A 299 -9.60 -35.04 -6.58
CA PRO A 299 -9.05 -34.50 -7.81
C PRO A 299 -10.03 -34.70 -8.96
N GLU A 300 -10.69 -33.65 -9.36
CA GLU A 300 -11.43 -33.64 -10.62
C GLU A 300 -10.52 -33.31 -11.79
N HIS A 301 -10.73 -34.08 -12.84
CA HIS A 301 -10.11 -34.01 -14.13
C HIS A 301 -10.15 -32.61 -14.74
N THR A 302 -9.04 -32.25 -15.37
CA THR A 302 -8.91 -31.11 -16.28
C THR A 302 -10.05 -31.09 -17.30
N ASN A 303 -10.95 -30.10 -17.16
CA ASN A 303 -11.78 -29.63 -18.27
C ASN A 303 -11.72 -28.11 -18.32
N ASP A 304 -11.34 -27.60 -19.49
CA ASP A 304 -11.34 -26.21 -19.84
C ASP A 304 -12.65 -25.54 -19.43
N SER A 305 -12.56 -24.56 -18.54
CA SER A 305 -13.73 -23.73 -18.20
C SER A 305 -14.01 -22.79 -19.36
N VAL A 306 -14.89 -23.20 -20.23
CA VAL A 306 -15.56 -22.33 -21.20
C VAL A 306 -16.25 -21.22 -20.39
N ASP A 307 -15.88 -19.98 -20.68
CA ASP A 307 -16.40 -18.76 -20.03
C ASP A 307 -17.93 -18.74 -20.09
N SER A 308 -18.61 -18.68 -18.95
CA SER A 308 -20.08 -18.69 -18.87
C SER A 308 -20.72 -17.57 -19.68
N SER A 309 -20.01 -16.47 -19.89
CA SER A 309 -20.44 -15.36 -20.75
C SER A 309 -20.46 -15.73 -22.25
N LEU A 310 -19.64 -16.67 -22.68
CA LEU A 310 -19.64 -17.21 -24.03
C LEU A 310 -20.83 -18.15 -24.27
N ILE A 311 -21.18 -18.96 -23.29
CA ILE A 311 -22.34 -19.87 -23.36
C ILE A 311 -23.65 -19.07 -23.45
N GLU A 312 -23.78 -17.97 -22.69
CA GLU A 312 -24.95 -17.09 -22.78
C GLU A 312 -25.04 -16.40 -24.16
N LYS A 313 -23.93 -15.94 -24.70
CA LYS A 313 -23.88 -15.32 -26.04
C LYS A 313 -24.21 -16.30 -27.14
N VAL A 314 -23.74 -17.54 -27.06
CA VAL A 314 -24.09 -18.61 -28.02
C VAL A 314 -25.58 -18.93 -27.96
N LYS A 315 -26.18 -19.07 -26.77
CA LYS A 315 -27.64 -19.28 -26.61
C LYS A 315 -28.47 -18.10 -27.12
N LEU A 316 -27.96 -16.87 -27.07
CA LEU A 316 -28.65 -15.70 -27.61
C LEU A 316 -28.63 -15.71 -29.14
N LEU A 317 -27.52 -16.11 -29.75
CA LEU A 317 -27.37 -16.24 -31.20
C LEU A 317 -28.25 -17.37 -31.78
N GLU A 318 -28.33 -18.50 -31.07
CA GLU A 318 -29.25 -19.60 -31.43
C GLU A 318 -30.73 -19.16 -31.36
N LYS A 319 -31.13 -18.35 -30.36
CA LYS A 319 -32.47 -17.76 -30.26
C LYS A 319 -32.78 -16.78 -31.40
N LEU A 320 -31.77 -16.15 -31.97
CA LEU A 320 -31.91 -15.22 -33.12
C LEU A 320 -31.85 -15.94 -34.48
N GLY A 321 -31.73 -17.28 -34.48
CA GLY A 321 -31.71 -18.08 -35.71
C GLY A 321 -30.43 -17.93 -36.54
N ILE A 322 -29.35 -17.48 -35.94
CA ILE A 322 -28.04 -17.32 -36.60
C ILE A 322 -27.19 -18.56 -36.31
N ASP A 323 -26.90 -19.34 -37.35
CA ASP A 323 -26.07 -20.54 -37.26
C ASP A 323 -24.56 -20.13 -37.16
N LEU A 324 -23.77 -20.95 -36.46
CA LEU A 324 -22.31 -20.77 -36.33
C LEU A 324 -21.58 -20.64 -37.65
N LYS A 325 -22.11 -21.29 -38.72
CA LYS A 325 -21.58 -21.21 -40.09
C LYS A 325 -21.73 -19.82 -40.69
N ASP A 326 -22.82 -19.13 -40.38
CA ASP A 326 -23.08 -17.76 -40.86
C ASP A 326 -22.16 -16.74 -40.19
N LEU A 327 -21.77 -16.99 -38.94
CA LEU A 327 -20.82 -16.17 -38.19
C LEU A 327 -19.40 -16.32 -38.76
N GLU A 328 -18.97 -17.51 -39.12
CA GLU A 328 -17.68 -17.73 -39.77
C GLU A 328 -17.58 -17.07 -41.14
N ALA A 329 -18.67 -17.08 -41.89
CA ALA A 329 -18.78 -16.39 -43.19
C ALA A 329 -18.65 -14.86 -43.05
N LEU A 330 -19.26 -14.26 -41.99
CA LEU A 330 -19.18 -12.84 -41.68
C LEU A 330 -17.80 -12.41 -41.18
N LEU A 331 -17.10 -13.26 -40.41
CA LEU A 331 -15.76 -13.01 -39.93
C LEU A 331 -14.70 -13.08 -41.05
N ASN A 332 -14.91 -13.93 -42.05
CA ASN A 332 -14.03 -14.04 -43.19
C ASN A 332 -14.18 -12.88 -44.19
N LEU A 333 -15.36 -12.26 -44.29
CA LEU A 333 -15.60 -11.05 -45.08
C LEU A 333 -14.94 -9.77 -44.52
N ARG A 334 -14.46 -9.79 -43.27
CA ARG A 334 -13.79 -8.67 -42.63
C ARG A 334 -12.28 -8.71 -42.76
N LYS A 335 -11.70 -9.74 -43.39
CA LYS A 335 -10.25 -9.93 -43.61
C LYS A 335 -9.83 -9.70 -45.07
N THR A 336 -10.72 -9.31 -45.93
CA THR A 336 -10.47 -8.75 -47.25
C THR A 336 -10.76 -7.26 -47.25
#